data_3fc5af5556d6ad5527bbef12f8d59e10
#
_entry.id   3fc5af5556d6ad5527bbef12f8d59e10
#
_cell.length_a   1.000
_cell.length_b   1.000
_cell.length_c   1.000
_cell.angle_alpha   90.00
_cell.angle_beta   90.00
_cell.angle_gamma   90.00
#
_symmetry.space_group_name_H-M   'P 1'
#
loop_
_entity.id
_entity.type
_entity.pdbx_description
1 polymer ?
#
loop_
_entity_poly.entity_id
_entity_poly.type
_entity_poly.pdbx_seq_one_letter_code
_entity_poly.pdbx_strand_id
1 'polypeptide(L)'
;MREDVLRSLPAGFPREKIGGIFFYGAGVTELQYEFIRSTLHTVFPAATEIFVAMDLLAAARALLGSEAGFAAILGTGTNSCLYNGERITQNIDSLGFILGDEGSGGYLGKRLISDFIRGEMPENARLKAATVLGGSGDELIDRIYTQPFPNRFCAQYSRFIGENLHSDPYFLDLVLDSFRAFFRNIVSRYPHYRTCRFNCVGSVGYAFRDILKIVAEEFGMETGRILQAPMERLIDYHTNRKTTSNP
;
A
#
# COMPACT_ATOMS: atom_id res chain seq x y z
N MET A 1 -20.48 -1.87 -7.21
CA MET A 1 -19.78 -0.57 -7.35
C MET A 1 -20.71 0.66 -7.27
N ARG A 2 -21.75 0.81 -8.14
CA ARG A 2 -22.65 2.00 -8.07
C ARG A 2 -23.30 2.16 -6.68
N GLU A 3 -23.88 1.11 -6.15
CA GLU A 3 -24.50 1.13 -4.82
C GLU A 3 -23.49 1.38 -3.70
N ASP A 4 -22.28 0.86 -3.82
CA ASP A 4 -21.22 1.04 -2.82
C ASP A 4 -20.75 2.50 -2.79
N VAL A 5 -20.60 3.12 -3.97
CA VAL A 5 -20.29 4.56 -4.06
C VAL A 5 -21.41 5.38 -3.42
N LEU A 6 -22.68 5.09 -3.74
CA LEU A 6 -23.82 5.83 -3.17
C LEU A 6 -23.92 5.67 -1.65
N ARG A 7 -23.67 4.47 -1.12
CA ARG A 7 -23.68 4.19 0.32
C ARG A 7 -22.55 4.87 1.08
N SER A 8 -21.40 5.12 0.40
CA SER A 8 -20.24 5.76 1.02
C SER A 8 -20.36 7.29 1.09
N LEU A 9 -21.31 7.89 0.36
CA LEU A 9 -21.52 9.33 0.38
C LEU A 9 -22.33 9.74 1.61
N PRO A 10 -21.99 10.90 2.25
CA PRO A 10 -22.81 11.47 3.31
C PRO A 10 -24.24 11.76 2.83
N ALA A 11 -25.21 11.67 3.74
CA ALA A 11 -26.58 12.06 3.44
C ALA A 11 -26.63 13.52 2.98
N GLY A 12 -27.33 13.79 1.86
CA GLY A 12 -27.41 15.12 1.28
C GLY A 12 -26.18 15.62 0.53
N PHE A 13 -25.23 14.73 0.21
CA PHE A 13 -24.06 15.10 -0.57
C PHE A 13 -24.47 15.69 -1.94
N PRO A 14 -23.99 16.89 -2.33
CA PRO A 14 -24.48 17.63 -3.50
C PRO A 14 -23.89 17.08 -4.81
N ARG A 15 -24.29 15.87 -5.21
CA ARG A 15 -23.76 15.15 -6.40
C ARG A 15 -23.90 15.97 -7.70
N GLU A 16 -24.94 16.77 -7.80
CA GLU A 16 -25.27 17.60 -8.97
C GLU A 16 -24.34 18.83 -9.10
N LYS A 17 -23.52 19.11 -8.07
CA LYS A 17 -22.56 20.23 -8.07
C LYS A 17 -21.12 19.76 -8.33
N ILE A 18 -20.89 18.44 -8.44
CA ILE A 18 -19.55 17.90 -8.67
C ILE A 18 -19.22 17.99 -10.15
N GLY A 19 -18.30 18.88 -10.50
CA GLY A 19 -17.84 19.10 -11.89
C GLY A 19 -16.65 18.23 -12.29
N GLY A 20 -15.82 17.74 -11.35
CA GLY A 20 -14.64 16.93 -11.65
C GLY A 20 -14.42 15.83 -10.62
N ILE A 21 -13.97 14.67 -11.07
CA ILE A 21 -13.68 13.50 -10.24
C ILE A 21 -12.31 12.92 -10.62
N PHE A 22 -11.47 12.71 -9.61
CA PHE A 22 -10.20 12.01 -9.75
C PHE A 22 -10.27 10.74 -8.91
N PHE A 23 -10.52 9.62 -9.56
CA PHE A 23 -10.65 8.31 -8.92
C PHE A 23 -9.36 7.51 -9.06
N TYR A 24 -8.90 6.94 -7.94
CA TYR A 24 -7.75 6.04 -7.90
C TYR A 24 -8.13 4.79 -7.12
N GLY A 25 -7.96 3.62 -7.73
CA GLY A 25 -8.39 2.36 -7.14
C GLY A 25 -7.29 1.32 -7.05
N ALA A 26 -7.24 0.62 -5.91
CA ALA A 26 -6.39 -0.54 -5.74
C ALA A 26 -6.84 -1.67 -6.68
N GLY A 27 -5.90 -2.28 -7.39
CA GLY A 27 -6.19 -3.36 -8.33
C GLY A 27 -6.97 -2.95 -9.58
N VAL A 28 -7.15 -1.65 -9.83
CA VAL A 28 -7.80 -1.14 -11.04
C VAL A 28 -6.84 -1.18 -12.20
N THR A 29 -7.26 -1.86 -13.27
CA THR A 29 -6.54 -1.97 -14.53
C THR A 29 -7.16 -1.10 -15.62
N GLU A 30 -6.42 -0.81 -16.71
CA GLU A 30 -6.92 -0.02 -17.84
C GLU A 30 -8.21 -0.59 -18.44
N LEU A 31 -8.38 -1.90 -18.43
CA LEU A 31 -9.59 -2.57 -18.92
C LEU A 31 -10.86 -2.16 -18.14
N GLN A 32 -10.71 -1.70 -16.89
CA GLN A 32 -11.81 -1.32 -16.03
C GLN A 32 -12.08 0.19 -16.05
N TYR A 33 -11.19 1.00 -16.64
CA TYR A 33 -11.29 2.47 -16.56
C TYR A 33 -12.61 2.97 -17.13
N GLU A 34 -13.05 2.47 -18.28
CA GLU A 34 -14.29 2.92 -18.93
C GLU A 34 -15.54 2.51 -18.14
N PHE A 35 -15.54 1.31 -17.59
CA PHE A 35 -16.62 0.85 -16.71
C PHE A 35 -16.73 1.70 -15.44
N ILE A 36 -15.59 2.04 -14.81
CA ILE A 36 -15.57 2.88 -13.63
C ILE A 36 -16.00 4.31 -13.97
N ARG A 37 -15.51 4.86 -15.08
CA ARG A 37 -15.88 6.20 -15.55
C ARG A 37 -17.38 6.32 -15.79
N SER A 38 -17.96 5.39 -16.52
CA SER A 38 -19.41 5.37 -16.81
C SER A 38 -20.25 5.21 -15.53
N THR A 39 -19.79 4.40 -14.59
CA THR A 39 -20.45 4.25 -13.29
C THR A 39 -20.40 5.55 -12.48
N LEU A 40 -19.25 6.22 -12.41
CA LEU A 40 -19.10 7.50 -11.74
C LEU A 40 -19.93 8.60 -12.39
N HIS A 41 -20.00 8.64 -13.72
CA HIS A 41 -20.85 9.60 -14.43
C HIS A 41 -22.34 9.38 -14.11
N THR A 42 -22.78 8.13 -13.95
CA THR A 42 -24.15 7.83 -13.53
C THR A 42 -24.45 8.32 -12.10
N VAL A 43 -23.47 8.31 -11.21
CA VAL A 43 -23.63 8.78 -9.81
C VAL A 43 -23.52 10.31 -9.73
N PHE A 44 -22.69 10.91 -10.57
CA PHE A 44 -22.38 12.35 -10.58
C PHE A 44 -22.64 12.94 -11.98
N PRO A 45 -23.91 13.18 -12.34
CA PRO A 45 -24.29 13.51 -13.71
C PRO A 45 -23.76 14.87 -14.20
N ALA A 46 -23.40 15.78 -13.29
CA ALA A 46 -22.80 17.07 -13.63
C ALA A 46 -21.27 17.02 -13.82
N ALA A 47 -20.64 15.88 -13.57
CA ALA A 47 -19.20 15.76 -13.72
C ALA A 47 -18.80 15.73 -15.19
N THR A 48 -18.11 16.79 -15.63
CA THR A 48 -17.57 16.94 -17.00
C THR A 48 -16.16 16.38 -17.15
N GLU A 49 -15.45 16.22 -16.03
CA GLU A 49 -14.11 15.64 -15.97
C GLU A 49 -14.11 14.44 -15.02
N ILE A 50 -13.88 13.24 -15.56
CA ILE A 50 -13.75 12.01 -14.76
C ILE A 50 -12.45 11.32 -15.13
N PHE A 51 -11.46 11.45 -14.26
CA PHE A 51 -10.17 10.78 -14.36
C PHE A 51 -10.19 9.49 -13.53
N VAL A 52 -9.76 8.38 -14.12
CA VAL A 52 -9.67 7.07 -13.47
C VAL A 52 -8.26 6.51 -13.64
N ALA A 53 -7.64 6.08 -12.56
CA ALA A 53 -6.32 5.45 -12.60
C ALA A 53 -6.13 4.44 -11.46
N MET A 54 -5.02 3.71 -11.51
CA MET A 54 -4.58 2.82 -10.44
C MET A 54 -4.08 3.63 -9.21
N ASP A 55 -4.16 3.03 -8.05
CA ASP A 55 -3.69 3.60 -6.77
C ASP A 55 -2.20 3.95 -6.77
N LEU A 56 -1.39 3.19 -7.48
CA LEU A 56 0.05 3.45 -7.62
C LEU A 56 0.35 4.81 -8.24
N LEU A 57 -0.49 5.27 -9.20
CA LEU A 57 -0.33 6.62 -9.76
C LEU A 57 -0.70 7.70 -8.73
N ALA A 58 -1.70 7.45 -7.87
CA ALA A 58 -2.00 8.34 -6.76
C ALA A 58 -0.83 8.43 -5.78
N ALA A 59 -0.22 7.29 -5.45
CA ALA A 59 0.96 7.23 -4.60
C ALA A 59 2.12 8.06 -5.18
N ALA A 60 2.44 7.86 -6.46
CA ALA A 60 3.50 8.60 -7.14
C ALA A 60 3.23 10.11 -7.14
N ARG A 61 2.01 10.54 -7.45
CA ARG A 61 1.59 11.96 -7.44
C ARG A 61 1.64 12.57 -6.04
N ALA A 62 1.21 11.85 -5.02
CA ALA A 62 1.27 12.31 -3.62
C ALA A 62 2.71 12.45 -3.11
N LEU A 63 3.59 11.52 -3.49
CA LEU A 63 4.97 11.48 -3.03
C LEU A 63 5.87 12.46 -3.80
N LEU A 64 5.70 12.57 -5.10
CA LEU A 64 6.65 13.21 -6.01
C LEU A 64 6.07 14.48 -6.68
N GLY A 65 4.75 14.64 -6.73
CA GLY A 65 4.12 15.74 -7.47
C GLY A 65 4.40 15.63 -8.97
N SER A 66 5.12 16.59 -9.52
CA SER A 66 5.59 16.62 -10.91
C SER A 66 7.06 16.24 -11.07
N GLU A 67 7.73 15.81 -9.99
CA GLU A 67 9.13 15.39 -10.04
C GLU A 67 9.22 13.91 -10.46
N ALA A 68 10.28 13.57 -11.21
CA ALA A 68 10.58 12.18 -11.52
C ALA A 68 11.22 11.48 -10.31
N GLY A 69 10.95 10.17 -10.15
CA GLY A 69 11.55 9.40 -9.07
C GLY A 69 10.94 8.02 -8.86
N PHE A 70 11.35 7.40 -7.76
CA PHE A 70 10.82 6.12 -7.29
C PHE A 70 9.70 6.35 -6.27
N ALA A 71 8.62 5.60 -6.39
CA ALA A 71 7.50 5.61 -5.45
C ALA A 71 7.04 4.19 -5.13
N ALA A 72 6.71 3.93 -3.86
CA ALA A 72 6.18 2.66 -3.39
C ALA A 72 4.92 2.82 -2.55
N ILE A 73 4.10 1.78 -2.53
CA ILE A 73 3.01 1.57 -1.58
C ILE A 73 3.43 0.41 -0.67
N LEU A 74 3.39 0.62 0.65
CA LEU A 74 3.58 -0.41 1.66
C LEU A 74 2.42 -0.36 2.67
N GLY A 75 1.37 -1.10 2.34
CA GLY A 75 0.11 -1.20 3.11
C GLY A 75 -0.27 -2.64 3.38
N THR A 76 -1.53 -3.01 3.11
CA THR A 76 -2.00 -4.41 3.16
C THR A 76 -1.24 -5.28 2.16
N GLY A 77 -1.00 -4.78 0.94
CA GLY A 77 -0.12 -5.32 -0.08
C GLY A 77 1.00 -4.33 -0.40
N THR A 78 1.78 -4.64 -1.42
CA THR A 78 2.92 -3.86 -1.89
C THR A 78 2.76 -3.51 -3.36
N ASN A 79 3.22 -2.32 -3.76
CA ASN A 79 3.41 -1.96 -5.16
C ASN A 79 4.52 -0.91 -5.27
N SER A 80 5.13 -0.73 -6.45
CA SER A 80 6.16 0.29 -6.65
C SER A 80 6.31 0.68 -8.12
N CYS A 81 6.91 1.84 -8.39
CA CYS A 81 7.14 2.28 -9.76
C CYS A 81 8.30 3.29 -9.87
N LEU A 82 8.78 3.42 -11.12
CA LEU A 82 9.42 4.64 -11.57
C LEU A 82 8.38 5.55 -12.20
N TYR A 83 8.45 6.81 -11.86
CA TYR A 83 7.55 7.88 -12.29
C TYR A 83 8.35 9.02 -12.92
N ASN A 84 7.88 9.59 -14.02
CA ASN A 84 8.60 10.66 -14.74
C ASN A 84 8.08 12.08 -14.47
N GLY A 85 7.22 12.25 -13.45
CA GLY A 85 6.55 13.53 -13.16
C GLY A 85 5.14 13.63 -13.73
N GLU A 86 4.75 12.71 -14.62
CA GLU A 86 3.44 12.70 -15.28
C GLU A 86 2.77 11.32 -15.25
N ARG A 87 3.52 10.27 -15.60
CA ARG A 87 3.05 8.89 -15.70
C ARG A 87 4.05 7.89 -15.12
N ILE A 88 3.56 6.71 -14.80
CA ILE A 88 4.38 5.57 -14.45
C ILE A 88 5.12 5.11 -15.72
N THR A 89 6.44 5.01 -15.63
CA THR A 89 7.30 4.57 -16.74
C THR A 89 7.71 3.12 -16.61
N GLN A 90 7.77 2.61 -15.39
CA GLN A 90 8.06 1.21 -15.10
C GLN A 90 7.38 0.80 -13.80
N ASN A 91 6.81 -0.40 -13.80
CA ASN A 91 6.27 -1.08 -12.63
C ASN A 91 6.83 -2.50 -12.62
N ILE A 92 7.39 -2.92 -11.50
CA ILE A 92 7.77 -4.31 -11.24
C ILE A 92 6.67 -4.91 -10.39
N ASP A 93 6.06 -5.98 -10.90
CA ASP A 93 4.92 -6.62 -10.26
C ASP A 93 5.29 -7.18 -8.89
N SER A 94 4.48 -6.87 -7.89
CA SER A 94 4.61 -7.41 -6.52
C SER A 94 4.13 -8.86 -6.40
N LEU A 95 3.55 -9.42 -7.44
CA LEU A 95 2.97 -10.77 -7.52
C LEU A 95 1.82 -11.04 -6.53
N GLY A 96 1.38 -10.04 -5.78
CA GLY A 96 0.25 -10.10 -4.85
C GLY A 96 0.47 -11.00 -3.64
N PHE A 97 -0.60 -11.18 -2.85
CA PHE A 97 -0.56 -11.81 -1.53
C PHE A 97 0.01 -13.24 -1.51
N ILE A 98 -0.32 -14.06 -2.52
CA ILE A 98 0.06 -15.49 -2.53
C ILE A 98 1.55 -15.65 -2.85
N LEU A 99 2.03 -14.98 -3.91
CA LEU A 99 3.36 -15.20 -4.47
C LEU A 99 4.40 -14.17 -4.04
N GLY A 100 3.97 -13.01 -3.50
CA GLY A 100 4.85 -11.89 -3.22
C GLY A 100 4.33 -10.99 -2.10
N ASP A 101 4.14 -9.71 -2.44
CA ASP A 101 3.79 -8.62 -1.53
C ASP A 101 4.78 -8.41 -0.38
N GLU A 102 6.07 -8.69 -0.61
CA GLU A 102 7.12 -8.49 0.39
C GLU A 102 7.10 -7.04 0.91
N GLY A 103 7.37 -6.86 2.19
CA GLY A 103 7.32 -5.56 2.86
C GLY A 103 5.93 -5.10 3.27
N SER A 104 4.87 -5.82 2.89
CA SER A 104 3.49 -5.48 3.24
C SER A 104 3.04 -6.07 4.59
N GLY A 105 1.90 -5.56 5.10
CA GLY A 105 1.25 -6.14 6.28
C GLY A 105 0.77 -7.57 6.05
N GLY A 106 0.29 -7.88 4.84
CA GLY A 106 -0.09 -9.23 4.45
C GLY A 106 1.08 -10.21 4.52
N TYR A 107 2.24 -9.78 4.03
CA TYR A 107 3.47 -10.57 4.10
C TYR A 107 3.95 -10.78 5.54
N LEU A 108 3.99 -9.71 6.34
CA LEU A 108 4.38 -9.77 7.76
C LEU A 108 3.47 -10.72 8.55
N GLY A 109 2.15 -10.57 8.40
CA GLY A 109 1.20 -11.43 9.11
C GLY A 109 1.23 -12.88 8.64
N LYS A 110 1.44 -13.12 7.33
CA LYS A 110 1.62 -14.46 6.78
C LYS A 110 2.86 -15.16 7.38
N ARG A 111 3.98 -14.45 7.50
CA ARG A 111 5.19 -14.96 8.13
C ARG A 111 4.98 -15.23 9.62
N LEU A 112 4.40 -14.28 10.36
CA LEU A 112 4.07 -14.45 11.78
C LEU A 112 3.23 -15.71 12.02
N ILE A 113 2.16 -15.92 11.23
CA ILE A 113 1.26 -17.08 11.36
C ILE A 113 2.00 -18.38 11.03
N SER A 114 2.79 -18.38 9.94
CA SER A 114 3.59 -19.56 9.56
C SER A 114 4.56 -19.98 10.64
N ASP A 115 5.34 -19.04 11.18
CA ASP A 115 6.34 -19.30 12.20
C ASP A 115 5.67 -19.77 13.52
N PHE A 116 4.49 -19.21 13.83
CA PHE A 116 3.70 -19.64 14.99
C PHE A 116 3.23 -21.09 14.85
N ILE A 117 2.63 -21.47 13.72
CA ILE A 117 2.09 -22.81 13.49
C ILE A 117 3.21 -23.85 13.47
N ARG A 118 4.38 -23.51 12.88
CA ARG A 118 5.55 -24.39 12.81
C ARG A 118 6.33 -24.50 14.11
N GLY A 119 6.05 -23.64 15.11
CA GLY A 119 6.81 -23.59 16.35
C GLY A 119 8.23 -23.03 16.19
N GLU A 120 8.46 -22.21 15.15
CA GLU A 120 9.77 -21.61 14.83
C GLU A 120 10.05 -20.32 15.61
N MET A 121 9.06 -19.82 16.36
CA MET A 121 9.23 -18.64 17.21
C MET A 121 9.97 -18.95 18.53
N PRO A 122 10.79 -18.02 19.03
CA PRO A 122 11.23 -18.05 20.44
C PRO A 122 10.01 -18.10 21.37
N GLU A 123 10.16 -18.78 22.52
CA GLU A 123 9.03 -19.04 23.41
C GLU A 123 8.32 -17.76 23.87
N ASN A 124 9.07 -16.71 24.23
CA ASN A 124 8.50 -15.44 24.63
C ASN A 124 7.68 -14.78 23.51
N ALA A 125 8.18 -14.76 22.27
CA ALA A 125 7.45 -14.26 21.12
C ALA A 125 6.20 -15.11 20.83
N ARG A 126 6.30 -16.44 20.96
CA ARG A 126 5.19 -17.38 20.75
C ARG A 126 4.07 -17.18 21.77
N LEU A 127 4.40 -17.02 23.05
CA LEU A 127 3.41 -16.74 24.08
C LEU A 127 2.65 -15.44 23.83
N LYS A 128 3.36 -14.38 23.40
CA LYS A 128 2.74 -13.11 23.00
C LYS A 128 1.87 -13.26 21.76
N ALA A 129 2.36 -13.91 20.70
CA ALA A 129 1.61 -14.14 19.48
C ALA A 129 0.33 -14.94 19.73
N ALA A 130 0.35 -15.92 20.63
CA ALA A 130 -0.82 -16.71 21.01
C ALA A 130 -1.98 -15.85 21.55
N THR A 131 -1.70 -14.71 22.19
CA THR A 131 -2.74 -13.82 22.76
C THR A 131 -3.60 -13.15 21.67
N VAL A 132 -3.07 -13.00 20.46
CA VAL A 132 -3.74 -12.28 19.35
C VAL A 132 -4.12 -13.21 18.20
N LEU A 133 -3.35 -14.28 17.98
CA LEU A 133 -3.66 -15.23 16.91
C LEU A 133 -4.90 -16.05 17.24
N GLY A 134 -5.03 -16.52 18.48
CA GLY A 134 -6.15 -17.33 18.97
C GLY A 134 -6.37 -18.61 18.15
N GLY A 135 -6.97 -19.61 18.73
CA GLY A 135 -7.31 -20.84 18.01
C GLY A 135 -6.12 -21.79 17.75
N SER A 136 -6.42 -22.90 17.11
CA SER A 136 -5.45 -23.89 16.67
C SER A 136 -4.79 -23.48 15.34
N GLY A 137 -3.67 -24.13 14.99
CA GLY A 137 -3.05 -23.96 13.68
C GLY A 137 -4.01 -24.26 12.52
N ASP A 138 -4.84 -25.28 12.67
CA ASP A 138 -5.83 -25.67 11.66
C ASP A 138 -6.90 -24.58 11.45
N GLU A 139 -7.38 -23.94 12.51
CA GLU A 139 -8.32 -22.83 12.43
C GLU A 139 -7.72 -21.60 11.73
N LEU A 140 -6.44 -21.28 11.98
CA LEU A 140 -5.76 -20.20 11.30
C LEU A 140 -5.57 -20.49 9.80
N ILE A 141 -5.23 -21.72 9.47
CA ILE A 141 -5.12 -22.18 8.08
C ILE A 141 -6.50 -22.10 7.40
N ASP A 142 -7.55 -22.63 8.02
CA ASP A 142 -8.90 -22.58 7.47
C ASP A 142 -9.30 -21.12 7.16
N ARG A 143 -9.10 -20.19 8.08
CA ARG A 143 -9.40 -18.77 7.87
C ARG A 143 -8.68 -18.15 6.68
N ILE A 144 -7.43 -18.54 6.42
CA ILE A 144 -6.65 -18.02 5.30
C ILE A 144 -7.16 -18.58 3.97
N TYR A 145 -7.55 -19.87 3.93
CA TYR A 145 -7.87 -20.55 2.68
C TYR A 145 -9.35 -20.52 2.31
N THR A 146 -10.25 -20.32 3.28
CA THR A 146 -11.70 -20.40 3.05
C THR A 146 -12.43 -19.06 3.19
N GLN A 147 -11.87 -18.11 3.96
CA GLN A 147 -12.54 -16.83 4.21
C GLN A 147 -12.14 -15.76 3.18
N PRO A 148 -13.02 -14.80 2.90
CA PRO A 148 -12.69 -13.69 1.99
C PRO A 148 -11.59 -12.78 2.58
N PHE A 149 -10.80 -12.19 1.69
CA PHE A 149 -9.75 -11.21 2.05
C PHE A 149 -8.64 -11.74 2.98
N PRO A 150 -8.01 -12.89 2.67
CA PRO A 150 -6.93 -13.45 3.49
C PRO A 150 -5.75 -12.50 3.68
N ASN A 151 -5.48 -11.64 2.70
CA ASN A 151 -4.46 -10.59 2.80
C ASN A 151 -4.76 -9.58 3.92
N ARG A 152 -6.02 -9.16 4.07
CA ARG A 152 -6.45 -8.26 5.16
C ARG A 152 -6.40 -8.97 6.51
N PHE A 153 -6.81 -10.25 6.54
CA PHE A 153 -6.70 -11.07 7.74
C PHE A 153 -5.26 -11.17 8.22
N CYS A 154 -4.30 -11.44 7.34
CA CYS A 154 -2.89 -11.44 7.72
C CYS A 154 -2.40 -10.04 8.11
N ALA A 155 -2.73 -9.00 7.34
CA ALA A 155 -2.23 -7.65 7.55
C ALA A 155 -2.64 -7.03 8.90
N GLN A 156 -3.74 -7.47 9.52
CA GLN A 156 -4.16 -6.96 10.83
C GLN A 156 -3.10 -7.19 11.94
N TYR A 157 -2.27 -8.22 11.80
CA TYR A 157 -1.23 -8.54 12.77
C TYR A 157 0.00 -7.63 12.69
N SER A 158 0.13 -6.82 11.64
CA SER A 158 1.23 -5.85 11.53
C SER A 158 1.26 -4.84 12.69
N ARG A 159 0.09 -4.47 13.21
CA ARG A 159 -0.02 -3.61 14.39
C ARG A 159 0.57 -4.30 15.64
N PHE A 160 0.18 -5.55 15.89
CA PHE A 160 0.72 -6.35 17.01
C PHE A 160 2.25 -6.49 16.91
N ILE A 161 2.77 -6.75 15.70
CA ILE A 161 4.22 -6.82 15.46
C ILE A 161 4.87 -5.48 15.85
N GLY A 162 4.29 -4.35 15.43
CA GLY A 162 4.79 -3.02 15.75
C GLY A 162 4.80 -2.70 17.25
N GLU A 163 3.76 -3.09 17.98
CA GLU A 163 3.64 -2.92 19.43
C GLU A 163 4.66 -3.78 20.21
N ASN A 164 5.21 -4.83 19.58
CA ASN A 164 6.14 -5.77 20.20
C ASN A 164 7.59 -5.69 19.69
N LEU A 165 7.96 -4.72 18.87
CA LEU A 165 9.30 -4.59 18.28
C LEU A 165 10.45 -4.65 19.30
N HIS A 166 10.23 -4.12 20.51
CA HIS A 166 11.24 -4.05 21.57
C HIS A 166 11.05 -5.13 22.64
N SER A 167 10.06 -5.99 22.49
CA SER A 167 9.74 -7.00 23.49
C SER A 167 10.47 -8.32 23.29
N ASP A 168 10.86 -8.60 22.05
CA ASP A 168 11.64 -9.76 21.63
C ASP A 168 12.32 -9.45 20.29
N PRO A 169 13.60 -9.80 20.08
CA PRO A 169 14.31 -9.57 18.81
C PRO A 169 13.61 -10.16 17.60
N TYR A 170 12.88 -11.26 17.75
CA TYR A 170 12.11 -11.90 16.68
C TYR A 170 11.25 -10.92 15.90
N PHE A 171 10.53 -10.01 16.57
CA PHE A 171 9.62 -9.08 15.88
C PHE A 171 10.37 -8.04 15.06
N LEU A 172 11.52 -7.57 15.54
CA LEU A 172 12.38 -6.65 14.80
C LEU A 172 12.97 -7.36 13.56
N ASP A 173 13.49 -8.57 13.73
CA ASP A 173 14.08 -9.35 12.65
C ASP A 173 13.04 -9.68 11.57
N LEU A 174 11.81 -10.03 11.97
CA LEU A 174 10.69 -10.28 11.07
C LEU A 174 10.42 -9.06 10.14
N VAL A 175 10.44 -7.85 10.70
CA VAL A 175 10.21 -6.61 9.93
C VAL A 175 11.41 -6.29 9.04
N LEU A 176 12.64 -6.40 9.57
CA LEU A 176 13.87 -6.21 8.80
C LEU A 176 13.93 -7.15 7.59
N ASP A 177 13.68 -8.43 7.80
CA ASP A 177 13.72 -9.44 6.74
C ASP A 177 12.63 -9.22 5.70
N SER A 178 11.44 -8.79 6.12
CA SER A 178 10.35 -8.44 5.23
C SER A 178 10.73 -7.29 4.30
N PHE A 179 11.31 -6.21 4.84
CA PHE A 179 11.76 -5.08 4.01
C PHE A 179 12.98 -5.43 3.16
N ARG A 180 13.93 -6.19 3.70
CA ARG A 180 15.07 -6.68 2.89
C ARG A 180 14.60 -7.54 1.71
N ALA A 181 13.57 -8.37 1.91
CA ALA A 181 12.96 -9.13 0.82
C ALA A 181 12.33 -8.21 -0.24
N PHE A 182 11.60 -7.17 0.17
CA PHE A 182 11.05 -6.16 -0.73
C PHE A 182 12.14 -5.45 -1.54
N PHE A 183 13.20 -4.99 -0.89
CA PHE A 183 14.31 -4.34 -1.59
C PHE A 183 15.03 -5.29 -2.53
N ARG A 184 15.31 -6.52 -2.11
CA ARG A 184 16.00 -7.51 -2.91
C ARG A 184 15.22 -7.96 -4.15
N ASN A 185 13.91 -8.22 -3.96
CA ASN A 185 13.10 -8.84 -5.00
C ASN A 185 12.47 -7.82 -5.94
N ILE A 186 12.24 -6.60 -5.48
CA ILE A 186 11.52 -5.57 -6.23
C ILE A 186 12.39 -4.32 -6.45
N VAL A 187 12.78 -3.60 -5.38
CA VAL A 187 13.41 -2.29 -5.51
C VAL A 187 14.72 -2.35 -6.28
N SER A 188 15.59 -3.32 -5.97
CA SER A 188 16.90 -3.47 -6.63
C SER A 188 16.80 -3.89 -8.11
N ARG A 189 15.62 -4.27 -8.58
CA ARG A 189 15.38 -4.62 -9.99
C ARG A 189 15.11 -3.41 -10.88
N TYR A 190 14.85 -2.24 -10.29
CA TYR A 190 14.72 -1.01 -11.06
C TYR A 190 16.09 -0.53 -11.53
N PRO A 191 16.21 -0.06 -12.81
CA PRO A 191 17.45 0.51 -13.30
C PRO A 191 17.81 1.75 -12.48
N HIS A 192 19.09 1.86 -12.11
CA HIS A 192 19.61 3.02 -11.38
C HIS A 192 18.89 3.34 -10.06
N TYR A 193 18.26 2.35 -9.39
CA TYR A 193 17.48 2.56 -8.18
C TYR A 193 18.26 3.35 -7.09
N ARG A 194 19.59 3.14 -6.98
CA ARG A 194 20.44 3.86 -6.00
C ARG A 194 20.57 5.36 -6.23
N THR A 195 20.24 5.84 -7.42
CA THR A 195 20.23 7.28 -7.72
C THR A 195 18.89 7.93 -7.40
N CYS A 196 17.87 7.15 -7.09
CA CYS A 196 16.57 7.62 -6.65
C CYS A 196 16.51 7.69 -5.14
N ARG A 197 15.73 8.64 -4.62
CA ARG A 197 15.29 8.59 -3.23
C ARG A 197 14.19 7.55 -3.06
N PHE A 198 14.23 6.81 -1.96
CA PHE A 198 13.18 5.88 -1.60
C PHE A 198 11.99 6.65 -1.03
N ASN A 199 10.90 6.72 -1.77
CA ASN A 199 9.65 7.35 -1.34
C ASN A 199 8.57 6.29 -1.17
N CYS A 200 7.79 6.39 -0.09
CA CYS A 200 6.79 5.39 0.25
C CYS A 200 5.52 6.00 0.83
N VAL A 201 4.36 5.43 0.51
CA VAL A 201 3.09 5.73 1.16
C VAL A 201 2.42 4.44 1.63
N GLY A 202 1.77 4.47 2.78
CA GLY A 202 1.01 3.36 3.33
C GLY A 202 1.24 3.18 4.83
N SER A 203 0.24 2.58 5.48
CA SER A 203 0.23 2.43 6.94
C SER A 203 1.40 1.61 7.48
N VAL A 204 1.80 0.56 6.77
CA VAL A 204 2.92 -0.31 7.17
C VAL A 204 4.26 0.40 7.00
N GLY A 205 4.51 0.98 5.82
CA GLY A 205 5.72 1.77 5.58
C GLY A 205 5.89 2.92 6.57
N TYR A 206 4.78 3.58 6.94
CA TYR A 206 4.78 4.66 7.91
C TYR A 206 5.00 4.18 9.35
N ALA A 207 4.33 3.10 9.77
CA ALA A 207 4.47 2.53 11.11
C ALA A 207 5.90 2.05 11.40
N PHE A 208 6.53 1.43 10.42
CA PHE A 208 7.89 0.90 10.52
C PHE A 208 8.95 1.77 9.82
N ARG A 209 8.69 3.07 9.66
CA ARG A 209 9.51 3.99 8.88
C ARG A 209 10.99 4.05 9.29
N ASP A 210 11.28 3.86 10.58
CA ASP A 210 12.67 3.94 11.06
C ASP A 210 13.45 2.67 10.68
N ILE A 211 12.80 1.51 10.71
CA ILE A 211 13.37 0.24 10.20
C ILE A 211 13.51 0.31 8.67
N LEU A 212 12.50 0.85 8.00
CA LEU A 212 12.49 1.00 6.54
C LEU A 212 13.63 1.91 6.05
N LYS A 213 13.96 2.98 6.79
CA LYS A 213 15.12 3.84 6.50
C LYS A 213 16.44 3.07 6.59
N ILE A 214 16.62 2.28 7.67
CA ILE A 214 17.81 1.45 7.85
C ILE A 214 17.99 0.51 6.65
N VAL A 215 16.91 -0.17 6.24
CA VAL A 215 17.00 -1.08 5.10
C VAL A 215 17.22 -0.33 3.78
N ALA A 216 16.62 0.83 3.57
CA ALA A 216 16.89 1.66 2.38
C ALA A 216 18.37 2.03 2.28
N GLU A 217 19.00 2.44 3.39
CA GLU A 217 20.42 2.73 3.48
C GLU A 217 21.30 1.50 3.24
N GLU A 218 20.93 0.31 3.76
CA GLU A 218 21.62 -0.96 3.49
C GLU A 218 21.68 -1.25 1.98
N PHE A 219 20.65 -0.86 1.21
CA PHE A 219 20.59 -1.02 -0.24
C PHE A 219 21.15 0.18 -1.03
N GLY A 220 21.68 1.19 -0.34
CA GLY A 220 22.32 2.36 -0.94
C GLY A 220 21.34 3.40 -1.49
N MET A 221 20.11 3.47 -0.94
CA MET A 221 19.14 4.51 -1.28
C MET A 221 19.02 5.53 -0.17
N GLU A 222 19.05 6.82 -0.54
CA GLU A 222 18.65 7.89 0.37
C GLU A 222 17.12 7.84 0.59
N THR A 223 16.69 7.97 1.85
CA THR A 223 15.26 8.04 2.16
C THR A 223 14.68 9.41 1.79
N GLY A 224 13.58 9.39 1.04
CA GLY A 224 12.77 10.55 0.71
C GLY A 224 11.55 10.69 1.63
N ARG A 225 10.37 10.84 1.04
CA ARG A 225 9.11 10.98 1.78
C ARG A 225 8.54 9.63 2.18
N ILE A 226 8.11 9.50 3.44
CA ILE A 226 7.32 8.38 3.93
C ILE A 226 6.02 8.93 4.50
N LEU A 227 4.89 8.62 3.84
CA LEU A 227 3.57 9.13 4.17
C LEU A 227 2.66 8.00 4.67
N GLN A 228 1.81 8.28 5.63
CA GLN A 228 0.81 7.33 6.12
C GLN A 228 -0.31 7.10 5.10
N ALA A 229 -0.78 8.18 4.47
CA ALA A 229 -1.85 8.17 3.48
C ALA A 229 -1.57 9.20 2.38
N PRO A 230 -2.07 8.99 1.15
CA PRO A 230 -1.79 9.89 0.02
C PRO A 230 -2.73 11.10 -0.05
N MET A 231 -3.89 11.08 0.62
CA MET A 231 -5.05 11.93 0.34
C MET A 231 -4.74 13.44 0.37
N GLU A 232 -4.13 13.94 1.44
CA GLU A 232 -3.85 15.38 1.59
C GLU A 232 -2.97 15.89 0.44
N ARG A 233 -1.86 15.19 0.19
CA ARG A 233 -0.94 15.54 -0.90
C ARG A 233 -1.55 15.38 -2.28
N LEU A 234 -2.48 14.45 -2.45
CA LEU A 234 -3.17 14.23 -3.70
C LEU A 234 -4.19 15.35 -3.97
N ILE A 235 -4.85 15.86 -2.93
CA ILE A 235 -5.70 17.05 -3.00
C ILE A 235 -4.85 18.25 -3.44
N ASP A 236 -3.72 18.49 -2.80
CA ASP A 236 -2.78 19.57 -3.16
C ASP A 236 -2.35 19.47 -4.63
N TYR A 237 -1.98 18.26 -5.07
CA TYR A 237 -1.57 18.01 -6.44
C TYR A 237 -2.64 18.40 -7.46
N HIS A 238 -3.91 18.04 -7.22
CA HIS A 238 -5.01 18.36 -8.13
C HIS A 238 -5.48 19.81 -8.05
N THR A 239 -5.40 20.41 -6.88
CA THR A 239 -5.80 21.82 -6.65
C THR A 239 -4.80 22.78 -7.28
N ASN A 240 -3.50 22.53 -7.10
CA ASN A 240 -2.45 23.41 -7.61
C ASN A 240 -2.31 23.33 -9.15
N ARG A 241 -2.59 22.18 -9.76
CA ARG A 241 -2.60 22.06 -11.24
C ARG A 241 -3.71 22.85 -11.90
N LYS A 242 -4.86 23.04 -11.26
CA LYS A 242 -5.94 23.87 -11.81
C LYS A 242 -5.59 25.35 -11.86
N THR A 243 -4.73 25.83 -10.97
CA THR A 243 -4.26 27.23 -10.97
C THR A 243 -3.23 27.55 -12.05
N THR A 244 -2.52 26.55 -12.55
CA THR A 244 -1.49 26.74 -13.61
C THR A 244 -2.05 26.51 -15.03
N SER A 245 -3.28 26.01 -15.17
CA SER A 245 -3.92 25.69 -16.46
C SER A 245 -4.94 26.74 -16.91
N ASN A 246 -5.03 27.88 -16.22
CA ASN A 246 -5.83 29.03 -16.67
C ASN A 246 -4.86 30.09 -17.23
N PRO A 247 -4.82 30.31 -18.56
CA PRO A 247 -4.11 31.43 -19.16
C PRO A 247 -4.78 32.77 -18.85
#